data_d8447dfea751798b82e630d08fd4f77f
#
_entry.id   d8447dfea751798b82e630d08fd4f77f
#
_cell.length_a   1.000
_cell.length_b   1.000
_cell.length_c   1.000
_cell.angle_alpha   90.00
_cell.angle_beta   90.00
_cell.angle_gamma   90.00
#
_symmetry.space_group_name_H-M   'P 1'
#
loop_
_entity.id
_entity.type
_entity.pdbx_description
1 polymer ?
#
loop_
_entity_poly.entity_id
_entity_poly.type
_entity_poly.pdbx_seq_one_letter_code
_entity_poly.pdbx_strand_id
1 'polypeptide(L)'
;MLFRSAVAEMVGGNRLLRIDSHGILTHVAGDGVVGDAGDGGPALAARFNGPHNLAVLPDGDVLLGDTWNGRVRRYHAGPGTVSTLPGFNAPPPAARTNGPYCITLTPDGRELVIADLRRVQVLTLSTGRLRVVAGNGKKGTPADGAAAVDAPLADPRAAAYDRRGNLYILERNGHALRVVGPDGRIRTVVNAAGAKGATGDGGPALAATLNGPKHLGIDRDDSVLIADAENHLVRRYSPSTGLITRVAGTGKKGAAGVGGPPEQCELNRPHGVTVHRDGTLYITDSYNHRVLRIVP
;
A
#
# COMPACT_ATOMS: atom_id res chain seq x y z
N MET A 1 7.84 2.39 -23.84
CA MET A 1 6.36 2.23 -23.87
C MET A 1 5.88 2.52 -22.46
N LEU A 2 5.21 3.66 -22.26
CA LEU A 2 4.78 4.08 -20.90
C LEU A 2 3.52 3.29 -20.50
N PHE A 3 3.58 2.62 -19.36
CA PHE A 3 2.43 1.96 -18.74
C PHE A 3 1.42 3.00 -18.26
N ARG A 4 0.12 2.75 -18.44
CA ARG A 4 -0.91 3.50 -17.74
C ARG A 4 -1.10 3.01 -16.32
N SER A 5 -1.11 1.70 -16.11
CA SER A 5 -1.30 1.09 -14.78
C SER A 5 -0.82 -0.36 -14.76
N ALA A 6 -0.49 -0.85 -13.58
CA ALA A 6 -0.28 -2.26 -13.31
C ALA A 6 -1.22 -2.73 -12.19
N VAL A 7 -1.61 -3.99 -12.24
CA VAL A 7 -2.52 -4.63 -11.26
C VAL A 7 -1.90 -5.94 -10.81
N ALA A 8 -1.80 -6.14 -9.50
CA ALA A 8 -1.44 -7.42 -8.91
C ALA A 8 -2.71 -8.19 -8.53
N GLU A 9 -2.85 -9.39 -9.08
CA GLU A 9 -3.87 -10.34 -8.65
C GLU A 9 -3.36 -11.16 -7.49
N MET A 10 -4.01 -11.04 -6.33
CA MET A 10 -3.59 -11.69 -5.10
C MET A 10 -4.03 -13.16 -5.04
N VAL A 11 -5.07 -13.47 -4.29
CA VAL A 11 -5.53 -14.85 -4.08
C VAL A 11 -6.27 -15.37 -5.31
N GLY A 12 -5.88 -16.55 -5.78
CA GLY A 12 -6.48 -17.19 -6.95
C GLY A 12 -5.93 -16.72 -8.30
N GLY A 13 -5.26 -15.56 -8.35
CA GLY A 13 -4.63 -15.05 -9.58
C GLY A 13 -3.12 -15.24 -9.58
N ASN A 14 -2.42 -14.77 -8.55
CA ASN A 14 -0.95 -14.79 -8.46
C ASN A 14 -0.27 -14.29 -9.73
N ARG A 15 -0.79 -13.20 -10.31
CA ARG A 15 -0.36 -12.65 -11.59
C ARG A 15 -0.09 -11.16 -11.49
N LEU A 16 0.74 -10.67 -12.40
CA LEU A 16 0.89 -9.27 -12.71
C LEU A 16 0.24 -8.97 -14.06
N LEU A 17 -0.66 -8.01 -14.06
CA LEU A 17 -1.34 -7.52 -15.24
C LEU A 17 -0.89 -6.08 -15.53
N ARG A 18 -0.88 -5.71 -16.81
CA ARG A 18 -0.56 -4.38 -17.30
C ARG A 18 -1.74 -3.80 -18.06
N ILE A 19 -2.03 -2.53 -17.85
CA ILE A 19 -2.97 -1.76 -18.67
C ILE A 19 -2.16 -0.76 -19.49
N ASP A 20 -2.25 -0.81 -20.82
CA ASP A 20 -1.56 0.10 -21.71
C ASP A 20 -2.31 1.44 -21.93
N SER A 21 -1.76 2.33 -22.77
CA SER A 21 -2.36 3.62 -23.08
C SER A 21 -3.72 3.53 -23.81
N HIS A 22 -4.03 2.40 -24.41
CA HIS A 22 -5.30 2.14 -25.09
C HIS A 22 -6.33 1.44 -24.19
N GLY A 23 -5.95 1.14 -22.91
CA GLY A 23 -6.82 0.45 -21.97
C GLY A 23 -6.80 -1.07 -22.12
N ILE A 24 -5.86 -1.63 -22.89
CA ILE A 24 -5.73 -3.08 -23.09
C ILE A 24 -5.05 -3.70 -21.88
N LEU A 25 -5.73 -4.65 -21.27
CA LEU A 25 -5.23 -5.47 -20.17
C LEU A 25 -4.40 -6.63 -20.73
N THR A 26 -3.16 -6.76 -20.27
CA THR A 26 -2.25 -7.82 -20.70
C THR A 26 -1.66 -8.53 -19.48
N HIS A 27 -1.67 -9.86 -19.46
CA HIS A 27 -0.96 -10.66 -18.48
C HIS A 27 0.55 -10.64 -18.81
N VAL A 28 1.38 -10.22 -17.84
CA VAL A 28 2.82 -10.00 -18.09
C VAL A 28 3.74 -10.80 -17.19
N ALA A 29 3.29 -11.30 -16.04
CA ALA A 29 4.06 -12.17 -15.17
C ALA A 29 3.17 -13.05 -14.28
N GLY A 30 3.69 -14.22 -13.87
CA GLY A 30 3.04 -15.22 -13.04
C GLY A 30 2.24 -16.24 -13.84
N ASP A 31 2.41 -17.55 -13.58
CA ASP A 31 1.62 -18.61 -14.24
C ASP A 31 0.26 -18.85 -13.58
N GLY A 32 -0.05 -18.14 -12.51
CA GLY A 32 -1.28 -18.30 -11.72
C GLY A 32 -1.18 -19.36 -10.62
N VAL A 33 -0.13 -20.16 -10.62
CA VAL A 33 0.10 -21.18 -9.59
C VAL A 33 0.87 -20.59 -8.42
N VAL A 34 0.44 -20.94 -7.20
CA VAL A 34 1.14 -20.57 -5.97
C VAL A 34 2.54 -21.20 -5.96
N GLY A 35 3.56 -20.40 -5.73
CA GLY A 35 4.95 -20.86 -5.65
C GLY A 35 5.94 -19.74 -5.55
N ASP A 36 7.23 -20.06 -5.66
CA ASP A 36 8.34 -19.13 -5.49
C ASP A 36 9.38 -19.19 -6.61
N ALA A 37 9.16 -19.97 -7.65
CA ALA A 37 10.08 -20.21 -8.75
C ALA A 37 10.10 -19.07 -9.79
N GLY A 38 11.07 -19.14 -10.72
CA GLY A 38 11.10 -18.37 -11.95
C GLY A 38 12.03 -17.15 -11.96
N ASP A 39 12.90 -16.97 -10.95
CA ASP A 39 13.95 -15.94 -11.00
C ASP A 39 14.93 -16.19 -12.15
N GLY A 40 15.23 -15.13 -12.91
CA GLY A 40 16.11 -15.18 -14.07
C GLY A 40 15.45 -15.72 -15.35
N GLY A 41 14.25 -16.30 -15.25
CA GLY A 41 13.51 -16.89 -16.35
C GLY A 41 12.40 -16.00 -16.91
N PRO A 42 11.62 -16.53 -17.89
CA PRO A 42 10.48 -15.83 -18.47
C PRO A 42 9.43 -15.48 -17.41
N ALA A 43 9.01 -14.23 -17.41
CA ALA A 43 8.08 -13.71 -16.38
C ALA A 43 6.75 -14.45 -16.34
N LEU A 44 6.22 -14.88 -17.48
CA LEU A 44 4.96 -15.63 -17.56
C LEU A 44 5.04 -17.03 -16.93
N ALA A 45 6.24 -17.59 -16.77
CA ALA A 45 6.47 -18.87 -16.11
C ALA A 45 6.85 -18.73 -14.62
N ALA A 46 6.96 -17.49 -14.13
CA ALA A 46 7.26 -17.25 -12.73
C ALA A 46 6.06 -17.62 -11.84
N ARG A 47 6.32 -17.93 -10.58
CA ARG A 47 5.30 -18.19 -9.56
C ARG A 47 5.39 -17.19 -8.44
N PHE A 48 4.24 -16.73 -8.00
CA PHE A 48 4.09 -15.82 -6.86
C PHE A 48 3.20 -16.45 -5.79
N ASN A 49 3.24 -15.87 -4.60
CA ASN A 49 2.41 -16.33 -3.49
C ASN A 49 1.78 -15.14 -2.77
N GLY A 50 0.52 -14.86 -3.12
CA GLY A 50 -0.28 -13.78 -2.55
C GLY A 50 0.36 -12.39 -2.72
N PRO A 51 0.63 -11.91 -3.94
CA PRO A 51 1.18 -10.57 -4.13
C PRO A 51 0.13 -9.52 -3.73
N HIS A 52 0.44 -8.74 -2.68
CA HIS A 52 -0.51 -7.77 -2.11
C HIS A 52 -0.38 -6.37 -2.69
N ASN A 53 0.81 -6.01 -3.17
CA ASN A 53 1.06 -4.64 -3.60
C ASN A 53 2.18 -4.59 -4.65
N LEU A 54 2.23 -3.50 -5.40
CA LEU A 54 3.26 -3.24 -6.42
C LEU A 54 3.68 -1.76 -6.43
N ALA A 55 4.87 -1.51 -6.99
CA ALA A 55 5.34 -0.17 -7.30
C ALA A 55 5.95 -0.16 -8.71
N VAL A 56 5.63 0.85 -9.51
CA VAL A 56 6.15 1.00 -10.88
C VAL A 56 7.37 1.92 -10.85
N LEU A 57 8.48 1.45 -11.39
CA LEU A 57 9.72 2.20 -11.50
C LEU A 57 9.68 3.16 -12.73
N PRO A 58 10.50 4.22 -12.73
CA PRO A 58 10.55 5.16 -13.86
C PRO A 58 10.95 4.53 -15.20
N ASP A 59 11.70 3.43 -15.17
CA ASP A 59 12.11 2.66 -16.36
C ASP A 59 10.99 1.75 -16.90
N GLY A 60 9.86 1.65 -16.22
CA GLY A 60 8.73 0.81 -16.56
C GLY A 60 8.78 -0.59 -15.96
N ASP A 61 9.82 -0.94 -15.21
CA ASP A 61 9.85 -2.16 -14.42
C ASP A 61 8.86 -2.08 -13.26
N VAL A 62 8.43 -3.22 -12.76
CA VAL A 62 7.46 -3.31 -11.67
C VAL A 62 8.05 -4.08 -10.51
N LEU A 63 8.07 -3.46 -9.34
CA LEU A 63 8.35 -4.14 -8.08
C LEU A 63 7.06 -4.76 -7.56
N LEU A 64 7.12 -6.02 -7.13
CA LEU A 64 5.97 -6.80 -6.66
C LEU A 64 6.25 -7.32 -5.25
N GLY A 65 5.40 -6.98 -4.30
CA GLY A 65 5.42 -7.56 -2.97
C GLY A 65 4.90 -9.00 -3.01
N ASP A 66 5.80 -9.95 -3.17
CA ASP A 66 5.52 -11.40 -3.16
C ASP A 66 5.38 -11.87 -1.71
N THR A 67 4.24 -11.50 -1.11
CA THR A 67 4.03 -11.35 0.33
C THR A 67 4.27 -12.64 1.10
N TRP A 68 3.63 -13.73 0.72
CA TRP A 68 3.76 -14.98 1.47
C TRP A 68 5.04 -15.74 1.15
N ASN A 69 5.80 -15.30 0.14
CA ASN A 69 7.18 -15.73 -0.09
C ASN A 69 8.20 -14.84 0.67
N GLY A 70 7.74 -13.82 1.39
CA GLY A 70 8.59 -12.96 2.23
C GLY A 70 9.60 -12.13 1.47
N ARG A 71 9.33 -11.74 0.23
CA ARG A 71 10.28 -11.03 -0.63
C ARG A 71 9.63 -10.02 -1.57
N VAL A 72 10.47 -9.15 -2.14
CA VAL A 72 10.09 -8.28 -3.25
C VAL A 72 10.71 -8.79 -4.53
N ARG A 73 9.91 -8.95 -5.58
CA ARG A 73 10.33 -9.35 -6.92
C ARG A 73 10.29 -8.15 -7.87
N ARG A 74 11.19 -8.15 -8.85
CA ARG A 74 11.21 -7.15 -9.94
C ARG A 74 10.84 -7.85 -11.25
N TYR A 75 9.76 -7.38 -11.87
CA TYR A 75 9.45 -7.68 -13.26
C TYR A 75 10.21 -6.71 -14.14
N HIS A 76 11.04 -7.21 -15.01
CA HIS A 76 11.81 -6.46 -15.99
C HIS A 76 11.02 -6.36 -17.28
N ALA A 77 10.47 -5.18 -17.55
CA ALA A 77 9.53 -4.96 -18.66
C ALA A 77 10.16 -5.13 -20.04
N GLY A 78 11.44 -4.80 -20.20
CA GLY A 78 12.18 -4.95 -21.46
C GLY A 78 12.39 -6.41 -21.86
N PRO A 79 13.13 -7.22 -21.06
CA PRO A 79 13.39 -8.62 -21.37
C PRO A 79 12.22 -9.56 -21.05
N GLY A 80 11.21 -9.14 -20.30
CA GLY A 80 10.09 -9.99 -19.89
C GLY A 80 10.52 -11.08 -18.88
N THR A 81 11.40 -10.74 -17.93
CA THR A 81 11.92 -11.67 -16.92
C THR A 81 11.55 -11.20 -15.50
N VAL A 82 11.74 -12.09 -14.51
CA VAL A 82 11.56 -11.77 -13.09
C VAL A 82 12.83 -12.06 -12.32
N SER A 83 13.16 -11.23 -11.34
CA SER A 83 14.23 -11.48 -10.37
C SER A 83 13.79 -11.10 -8.96
N THR A 84 14.44 -11.66 -7.94
CA THR A 84 14.29 -11.18 -6.56
C THR A 84 15.19 -9.96 -6.33
N LEU A 85 14.68 -8.92 -5.65
CA LEU A 85 15.49 -7.76 -5.32
C LEU A 85 16.65 -8.11 -4.37
N PRO A 86 17.83 -7.49 -4.54
CA PRO A 86 18.91 -7.55 -3.55
C PRO A 86 18.38 -7.16 -2.15
N GLY A 87 18.86 -7.84 -1.11
CA GLY A 87 18.33 -7.70 0.26
C GLY A 87 17.29 -8.77 0.63
N PHE A 88 16.68 -9.44 -0.36
CA PHE A 88 15.74 -10.55 -0.17
C PHE A 88 16.29 -11.90 -0.68
N ASN A 89 17.52 -11.94 -1.23
CA ASN A 89 18.11 -13.14 -1.82
C ASN A 89 18.58 -14.18 -0.79
N ALA A 90 18.71 -13.81 0.49
CA ALA A 90 19.03 -14.77 1.53
C ALA A 90 17.74 -15.43 2.06
N PRO A 91 17.77 -16.73 2.43
CA PRO A 91 16.65 -17.32 3.13
C PRO A 91 16.35 -16.45 4.35
N PRO A 92 15.07 -16.20 4.66
CA PRO A 92 14.73 -15.33 5.76
C PRO A 92 15.38 -15.88 7.04
N PRO A 93 16.10 -15.04 7.81
CA PRO A 93 16.38 -15.39 9.18
C PRO A 93 15.03 -15.65 9.88
N ALA A 94 15.01 -16.52 10.87
CA ALA A 94 13.80 -16.88 11.63
C ALA A 94 12.98 -15.68 12.14
N ALA A 95 13.52 -14.47 12.07
CA ALA A 95 12.90 -13.21 12.41
C ALA A 95 12.40 -12.39 11.19
N ARG A 96 12.54 -12.87 9.96
CA ARG A 96 11.88 -12.21 8.82
C ARG A 96 10.40 -12.51 8.91
N THR A 97 9.69 -11.47 9.08
CA THR A 97 8.26 -11.38 9.25
C THR A 97 7.51 -11.83 7.99
N ASN A 98 6.22 -11.99 8.16
CA ASN A 98 5.26 -12.45 7.17
C ASN A 98 5.10 -11.48 5.99
N GLY A 99 6.17 -11.23 5.26
CA GLY A 99 6.23 -10.65 3.94
C GLY A 99 5.91 -9.16 3.79
N PRO A 100 6.24 -8.56 2.64
CA PRO A 100 5.83 -7.20 2.33
C PRO A 100 4.33 -7.14 2.03
N TYR A 101 3.54 -6.51 2.91
CA TYR A 101 2.12 -6.27 2.65
C TYR A 101 1.88 -5.04 1.80
N CYS A 102 2.74 -4.04 1.92
CA CYS A 102 2.71 -2.85 1.08
C CYS A 102 4.14 -2.42 0.77
N ILE A 103 4.34 -2.00 -0.45
CA ILE A 103 5.59 -1.40 -0.93
C ILE A 103 5.28 -0.10 -1.64
N THR A 104 6.00 0.98 -1.32
CA THR A 104 5.86 2.28 -1.96
C THR A 104 7.23 2.87 -2.24
N LEU A 105 7.36 3.61 -3.34
CA LEU A 105 8.60 4.35 -3.59
C LEU A 105 8.63 5.62 -2.74
N THR A 106 9.83 6.02 -2.31
CA THR A 106 10.06 7.37 -1.80
C THR A 106 9.79 8.41 -2.89
N PRO A 107 9.47 9.67 -2.55
CA PRO A 107 9.18 10.70 -3.56
C PRO A 107 10.29 10.92 -4.60
N ASP A 108 11.55 10.66 -4.23
CA ASP A 108 12.69 10.72 -5.15
C ASP A 108 12.93 9.43 -5.96
N GLY A 109 12.16 8.37 -5.68
CA GLY A 109 12.22 7.06 -6.35
C GLY A 109 13.47 6.23 -6.07
N ARG A 110 14.30 6.63 -5.08
CA ARG A 110 15.58 5.94 -4.79
C ARG A 110 15.46 4.81 -3.80
N GLU A 111 14.42 4.82 -2.99
CA GLU A 111 14.22 3.84 -1.94
C GLU A 111 12.80 3.25 -2.00
N LEU A 112 12.69 2.03 -1.51
CA LEU A 112 11.43 1.33 -1.38
C LEU A 112 11.06 1.23 0.10
N VAL A 113 9.92 1.80 0.47
CA VAL A 113 9.30 1.65 1.79
C VAL A 113 8.53 0.35 1.81
N ILE A 114 8.71 -0.44 2.84
CA ILE A 114 8.13 -1.79 2.96
C ILE A 114 7.43 -1.88 4.32
N ALA A 115 6.12 -2.06 4.28
CA ALA A 115 5.34 -2.35 5.48
C ALA A 115 5.17 -3.86 5.65
N ASP A 116 5.59 -4.38 6.79
CA ASP A 116 5.33 -5.73 7.23
C ASP A 116 4.54 -5.73 8.56
N LEU A 117 4.20 -6.90 9.10
CA LEU A 117 3.27 -7.00 10.24
C LEU A 117 3.70 -6.28 11.53
N ARG A 118 4.97 -5.92 11.69
CA ARG A 118 5.54 -5.39 12.94
C ARG A 118 6.54 -4.28 12.74
N ARG A 119 6.91 -3.99 11.49
CA ARG A 119 7.96 -3.06 11.14
C ARG A 119 7.63 -2.31 9.86
N VAL A 120 8.22 -1.15 9.73
CA VAL A 120 8.39 -0.47 8.44
C VAL A 120 9.87 -0.41 8.16
N GLN A 121 10.25 -0.89 7.00
CA GLN A 121 11.63 -0.96 6.53
C GLN A 121 11.79 -0.11 5.27
N VAL A 122 13.01 0.31 5.00
CA VAL A 122 13.36 1.02 3.77
C VAL A 122 14.54 0.32 3.13
N LEU A 123 14.38 -0.01 1.85
CA LEU A 123 15.39 -0.63 1.00
C LEU A 123 15.95 0.42 0.05
N THR A 124 17.26 0.67 0.09
CA THR A 124 17.95 1.48 -0.91
C THR A 124 18.10 0.66 -2.19
N LEU A 125 17.45 1.07 -3.28
CA LEU A 125 17.34 0.26 -4.52
C LEU A 125 18.68 0.02 -5.19
N SER A 126 19.61 0.98 -5.12
CA SER A 126 20.93 0.86 -5.76
C SER A 126 21.90 -0.09 -5.04
N THR A 127 21.72 -0.27 -3.72
CA THR A 127 22.69 -1.05 -2.90
C THR A 127 22.09 -2.32 -2.30
N GLY A 128 20.76 -2.44 -2.27
CA GLY A 128 20.05 -3.52 -1.57
C GLY A 128 20.12 -3.40 -0.04
N ARG A 129 20.58 -2.25 0.49
CA ARG A 129 20.67 -2.03 1.95
C ARG A 129 19.28 -1.84 2.54
N LEU A 130 18.92 -2.71 3.48
CA LEU A 130 17.66 -2.66 4.22
C LEU A 130 17.88 -2.07 5.61
N ARG A 131 17.03 -1.14 6.04
CA ARG A 131 17.02 -0.55 7.38
C ARG A 131 15.61 -0.49 7.95
N VAL A 132 15.46 -0.67 9.26
CA VAL A 132 14.20 -0.42 9.97
C VAL A 132 14.06 1.08 10.22
N VAL A 133 12.89 1.65 9.95
CA VAL A 133 12.56 3.06 10.18
C VAL A 133 11.44 3.24 11.20
N ALA A 134 10.65 2.20 11.47
CA ALA A 134 9.67 2.15 12.55
C ALA A 134 9.36 0.71 12.94
N GLY A 135 9.01 0.49 14.19
CA GLY A 135 8.59 -0.80 14.72
C GLY A 135 9.75 -1.64 15.29
N ASN A 136 9.62 -2.05 16.55
CA ASN A 136 10.60 -2.88 17.27
C ASN A 136 10.34 -4.40 17.12
N GLY A 137 9.39 -4.80 16.27
CA GLY A 137 8.99 -6.19 16.05
C GLY A 137 7.93 -6.71 17.04
N LYS A 138 7.54 -5.93 18.04
CA LYS A 138 6.48 -6.29 18.99
C LYS A 138 5.14 -5.73 18.53
N LYS A 139 4.06 -6.43 18.83
CA LYS A 139 2.69 -5.94 18.63
C LYS A 139 2.31 -5.01 19.77
N GLY A 140 1.76 -3.84 19.45
CA GLY A 140 1.27 -2.90 20.46
C GLY A 140 0.94 -1.55 19.84
N THR A 141 0.40 -0.66 20.66
CA THR A 141 0.15 0.74 20.29
C THR A 141 1.37 1.56 20.68
N PRO A 142 1.97 2.32 19.75
CA PRO A 142 3.08 3.20 20.08
C PRO A 142 2.61 4.36 20.97
N ALA A 143 3.45 4.75 21.92
CA ALA A 143 3.24 6.00 22.65
C ALA A 143 3.63 7.18 21.76
N ASP A 144 2.81 8.22 21.73
CA ASP A 144 3.12 9.45 20.98
C ASP A 144 4.39 10.11 21.53
N GLY A 145 5.29 10.51 20.61
CA GLY A 145 6.59 11.07 20.94
C GLY A 145 7.71 10.04 21.15
N ALA A 146 7.44 8.74 21.14
CA ALA A 146 8.45 7.70 21.21
C ALA A 146 9.34 7.69 19.95
N ALA A 147 10.58 7.17 20.07
CA ALA A 147 11.40 6.86 18.91
C ALA A 147 10.72 5.75 18.09
N ALA A 148 10.49 6.01 16.81
CA ALA A 148 9.69 5.11 15.97
C ALA A 148 10.28 3.71 15.84
N VAL A 149 11.61 3.59 15.82
CA VAL A 149 12.33 2.31 15.70
C VAL A 149 12.19 1.43 16.95
N ASP A 150 11.95 2.05 18.11
CA ASP A 150 11.82 1.38 19.41
C ASP A 150 10.35 1.14 19.80
N ALA A 151 9.41 1.71 19.03
CA ALA A 151 7.99 1.63 19.32
C ALA A 151 7.37 0.33 18.80
N PRO A 152 6.40 -0.28 19.52
CA PRO A 152 5.62 -1.38 18.97
C PRO A 152 4.65 -0.88 17.90
N LEU A 153 4.23 -1.74 16.97
CA LEU A 153 3.22 -1.44 15.94
C LEU A 153 2.11 -2.49 15.93
N ALA A 154 0.88 -2.05 15.63
CA ALA A 154 -0.31 -2.90 15.64
C ALA A 154 -0.74 -3.31 14.22
N ASP A 155 0.06 -4.16 13.55
CA ASP A 155 -0.18 -4.65 12.20
C ASP A 155 -0.14 -3.51 11.15
N PRO A 156 1.02 -2.87 10.92
CA PRO A 156 1.18 -1.92 9.84
C PRO A 156 0.92 -2.58 8.49
N ARG A 157 -0.02 -2.01 7.74
CA ARG A 157 -0.48 -2.56 6.45
C ARG A 157 -0.02 -1.76 5.25
N ALA A 158 0.24 -0.47 5.45
CA ALA A 158 0.80 0.39 4.42
C ALA A 158 1.64 1.49 5.05
N ALA A 159 2.64 1.94 4.32
CA ALA A 159 3.46 3.08 4.71
C ALA A 159 3.97 3.83 3.49
N ALA A 160 4.02 5.16 3.57
CA ALA A 160 4.58 6.00 2.50
C ALA A 160 5.10 7.32 3.07
N TYR A 161 6.13 7.86 2.43
CA TYR A 161 6.64 9.20 2.71
C TYR A 161 5.85 10.26 1.94
N ASP A 162 5.56 11.39 2.60
CA ASP A 162 5.22 12.62 1.90
C ASP A 162 6.48 13.32 1.36
N ARG A 163 6.29 14.44 0.66
CA ARG A 163 7.40 15.22 0.08
C ARG A 163 8.19 16.02 1.12
N ARG A 164 7.70 16.09 2.35
CA ARG A 164 8.34 16.77 3.50
C ARG A 164 9.17 15.82 4.37
N GLY A 165 9.19 14.52 4.00
CA GLY A 165 9.91 13.49 4.74
C GLY A 165 9.17 12.92 5.93
N ASN A 166 7.87 13.16 6.07
CA ASN A 166 7.06 12.49 7.07
C ASN A 166 6.67 11.09 6.56
N LEU A 167 6.88 10.06 7.37
CA LEU A 167 6.47 8.70 7.08
C LEU A 167 5.11 8.42 7.71
N TYR A 168 4.08 8.25 6.89
CA TYR A 168 2.78 7.81 7.34
C TYR A 168 2.71 6.29 7.39
N ILE A 169 2.15 5.74 8.48
CA ILE A 169 2.01 4.30 8.72
C ILE A 169 0.56 4.01 9.07
N LEU A 170 -0.08 3.19 8.25
CA LEU A 170 -1.47 2.78 8.45
C LEU A 170 -1.51 1.42 9.15
N GLU A 171 -2.11 1.37 10.32
CA GLU A 171 -2.25 0.17 11.14
C GLU A 171 -3.63 -0.46 10.97
N ARG A 172 -3.66 -1.70 10.45
CA ARG A 172 -4.93 -2.42 10.25
C ARG A 172 -5.61 -2.79 11.57
N ASN A 173 -4.87 -3.41 12.48
CA ASN A 173 -5.42 -3.85 13.77
C ASN A 173 -5.34 -2.75 14.84
N GLY A 174 -4.56 -1.71 14.61
CA GLY A 174 -4.56 -0.49 15.41
C GLY A 174 -5.66 0.47 15.02
N HIS A 175 -6.31 0.25 13.87
CA HIS A 175 -7.36 1.10 13.30
C HIS A 175 -6.96 2.57 13.23
N ALA A 176 -5.68 2.87 13.02
CA ALA A 176 -5.13 4.22 13.15
C ALA A 176 -4.14 4.57 12.03
N LEU A 177 -3.99 5.85 11.78
CA LEU A 177 -2.88 6.40 11.01
C LEU A 177 -1.87 7.02 11.97
N ARG A 178 -0.62 6.61 11.83
CA ARG A 178 0.53 7.19 12.55
C ARG A 178 1.37 8.01 11.59
N VAL A 179 2.12 8.95 12.12
CA VAL A 179 3.17 9.66 11.38
C VAL A 179 4.47 9.61 12.15
N VAL A 180 5.57 9.38 11.45
CA VAL A 180 6.92 9.54 11.96
C VAL A 180 7.49 10.80 11.30
N GLY A 181 7.81 11.79 12.12
CA GLY A 181 8.43 13.02 11.64
C GLY A 181 9.90 12.82 11.23
N PRO A 182 10.52 13.84 10.61
CA PRO A 182 11.95 13.82 10.30
C PRO A 182 12.86 13.69 11.54
N ASP A 183 12.31 13.99 12.72
CA ASP A 183 12.94 13.79 14.03
C ASP A 183 12.95 12.34 14.50
N GLY A 184 12.37 11.41 13.72
CA GLY A 184 12.26 10.00 14.04
C GLY A 184 11.23 9.65 15.12
N ARG A 185 10.39 10.61 15.53
CA ARG A 185 9.37 10.38 16.56
C ARG A 185 8.01 10.04 15.93
N ILE A 186 7.37 9.01 16.50
CA ILE A 186 6.04 8.56 16.07
C ILE A 186 4.93 9.26 16.86
N ARG A 187 3.83 9.58 16.19
CA ARG A 187 2.60 10.08 16.81
C ARG A 187 1.37 9.63 16.03
N THR A 188 0.24 9.60 16.70
CA THR A 188 -1.07 9.31 16.11
C THR A 188 -1.65 10.56 15.45
N VAL A 189 -2.21 10.43 14.26
CA VAL A 189 -2.85 11.54 13.53
C VAL A 189 -4.30 11.25 13.12
N VAL A 190 -4.71 9.98 13.09
CA VAL A 190 -6.12 9.58 12.89
C VAL A 190 -6.48 8.51 13.91
N ASN A 191 -7.64 8.63 14.54
CA ASN A 191 -8.21 7.69 15.51
C ASN A 191 -7.28 7.44 16.71
N ALA A 192 -7.17 8.42 17.58
CA ALA A 192 -6.32 8.34 18.77
C ALA A 192 -6.72 7.20 19.72
N ALA A 193 -8.01 6.87 19.76
CA ALA A 193 -8.52 5.78 20.60
C ALA A 193 -8.28 4.37 20.02
N GLY A 194 -7.92 4.24 18.75
CA GLY A 194 -7.82 2.94 18.06
C GLY A 194 -9.16 2.20 17.97
N ALA A 195 -10.28 2.89 18.11
CA ALA A 195 -11.60 2.30 18.13
C ALA A 195 -12.07 1.92 16.73
N LYS A 196 -12.77 0.79 16.60
CA LYS A 196 -13.44 0.40 15.36
C LYS A 196 -14.66 1.26 15.10
N GLY A 197 -14.83 1.75 13.87
CA GLY A 197 -16.01 2.50 13.47
C GLY A 197 -15.80 3.25 12.16
N ALA A 198 -16.83 3.99 11.73
CA ALA A 198 -16.85 4.76 10.47
C ALA A 198 -17.23 6.23 10.70
N THR A 199 -16.99 6.77 11.89
CA THR A 199 -17.40 8.12 12.27
C THR A 199 -16.31 9.16 12.04
N GLY A 200 -16.68 10.44 12.11
CA GLY A 200 -15.76 11.56 12.19
C GLY A 200 -15.47 12.27 10.86
N ASP A 201 -16.13 11.90 9.76
CA ASP A 201 -15.99 12.63 8.49
C ASP A 201 -16.40 14.11 8.64
N GLY A 202 -15.57 15.02 8.11
CA GLY A 202 -15.72 16.45 8.22
C GLY A 202 -15.18 17.04 9.52
N GLY A 203 -14.72 16.23 10.47
CA GLY A 203 -14.24 16.65 11.79
C GLY A 203 -12.76 16.34 12.04
N PRO A 204 -12.31 16.58 13.30
CA PRO A 204 -10.94 16.30 13.72
C PRO A 204 -10.59 14.83 13.57
N ALA A 205 -9.50 14.54 12.83
CA ALA A 205 -9.10 13.18 12.50
C ALA A 205 -8.72 12.32 13.71
N LEU A 206 -8.20 12.93 14.79
CA LEU A 206 -7.91 12.23 16.05
C LEU A 206 -9.15 11.64 16.72
N ALA A 207 -10.32 12.28 16.54
CA ALA A 207 -11.60 11.82 17.09
C ALA A 207 -12.36 10.87 16.16
N ALA A 208 -11.91 10.72 14.92
CA ALA A 208 -12.51 9.80 13.95
C ALA A 208 -12.22 8.34 14.31
N THR A 209 -13.00 7.42 13.71
CA THR A 209 -12.77 5.98 13.83
C THR A 209 -12.52 5.36 12.46
N LEU A 210 -11.67 4.33 12.42
CA LEU A 210 -11.38 3.51 11.24
C LEU A 210 -11.73 2.05 11.51
N ASN A 211 -11.85 1.23 10.47
CA ASN A 211 -12.08 -0.20 10.66
C ASN A 211 -11.28 -1.03 9.66
N GLY A 212 -10.21 -1.68 10.14
CA GLY A 212 -9.38 -2.57 9.36
C GLY A 212 -8.84 -1.94 8.06
N PRO A 213 -8.28 -0.72 8.10
CA PRO A 213 -7.78 -0.08 6.88
C PRO A 213 -6.65 -0.90 6.26
N LYS A 214 -6.55 -0.90 4.92
CA LYS A 214 -5.64 -1.79 4.18
C LYS A 214 -4.53 -1.07 3.43
N HIS A 215 -4.79 0.11 2.93
CA HIS A 215 -3.84 0.83 2.08
C HIS A 215 -3.91 2.33 2.29
N LEU A 216 -2.80 3.00 2.08
CA LEU A 216 -2.73 4.46 2.00
C LEU A 216 -2.05 4.89 0.70
N GLY A 217 -2.39 6.08 0.24
CA GLY A 217 -1.70 6.80 -0.84
C GLY A 217 -1.45 8.23 -0.41
N ILE A 218 -0.35 8.83 -0.87
CA ILE A 218 -0.06 10.25 -0.67
C ILE A 218 -0.54 11.02 -1.90
N ASP A 219 -1.36 12.05 -1.67
CA ASP A 219 -1.84 12.93 -2.72
C ASP A 219 -0.82 14.06 -3.02
N ARG A 220 -1.08 14.81 -4.08
CA ARG A 220 -0.21 15.91 -4.54
C ARG A 220 -0.12 17.10 -3.58
N ASP A 221 -1.03 17.22 -2.64
CA ASP A 221 -1.04 18.22 -1.56
C ASP A 221 -0.51 17.67 -0.23
N ASP A 222 0.12 16.48 -0.26
CA ASP A 222 0.58 15.71 0.91
C ASP A 222 -0.56 15.22 1.82
N SER A 223 -1.83 15.29 1.38
CA SER A 223 -2.94 14.59 2.05
C SER A 223 -2.76 13.09 1.95
N VAL A 224 -3.26 12.37 2.96
CA VAL A 224 -3.19 10.90 3.01
C VAL A 224 -4.56 10.32 2.68
N LEU A 225 -4.63 9.57 1.58
CA LEU A 225 -5.80 8.78 1.23
C LEU A 225 -5.74 7.44 1.95
N ILE A 226 -6.86 6.99 2.49
CA ILE A 226 -6.97 5.79 3.31
C ILE A 226 -8.06 4.89 2.72
N ALA A 227 -7.69 3.68 2.30
CA ALA A 227 -8.64 2.62 2.01
C ALA A 227 -9.13 2.00 3.33
N ASP A 228 -10.24 2.52 3.86
CA ASP A 228 -10.87 2.10 5.11
C ASP A 228 -11.76 0.88 4.84
N ALA A 229 -11.11 -0.26 4.66
CA ALA A 229 -11.62 -1.41 3.93
C ALA A 229 -12.89 -2.03 4.53
N GLU A 230 -12.91 -2.29 5.84
CA GLU A 230 -14.06 -2.92 6.49
C GLU A 230 -15.25 -1.96 6.66
N ASN A 231 -15.01 -0.65 6.44
CA ASN A 231 -16.04 0.38 6.36
C ASN A 231 -16.52 0.63 4.92
N HIS A 232 -15.92 -0.02 3.90
CA HIS A 232 -16.28 0.17 2.50
C HIS A 232 -16.16 1.63 2.05
N LEU A 233 -15.10 2.33 2.53
CA LEU A 233 -14.86 3.75 2.31
C LEU A 233 -13.44 4.00 1.79
N VAL A 234 -13.29 5.11 1.07
CA VAL A 234 -12.01 5.80 0.90
C VAL A 234 -12.11 7.15 1.59
N ARG A 235 -11.15 7.46 2.44
CA ARG A 235 -11.13 8.69 3.25
C ARG A 235 -9.83 9.45 3.03
N ARG A 236 -9.84 10.75 3.30
CA ARG A 236 -8.69 11.65 3.17
C ARG A 236 -8.40 12.28 4.52
N TYR A 237 -7.17 12.13 5.00
CA TYR A 237 -6.63 12.91 6.10
C TYR A 237 -5.84 14.09 5.53
N SER A 238 -6.11 15.31 5.98
CA SER A 238 -5.38 16.53 5.62
C SER A 238 -4.43 16.94 6.75
N PRO A 239 -3.10 16.82 6.57
CA PRO A 239 -2.14 17.22 7.58
C PRO A 239 -2.15 18.71 7.92
N SER A 240 -2.55 19.56 6.96
CA SER A 240 -2.60 21.02 7.14
C SER A 240 -3.75 21.48 8.04
N THR A 241 -4.85 20.75 8.08
CA THR A 241 -6.05 21.09 8.86
C THR A 241 -6.30 20.15 10.03
N GLY A 242 -5.68 18.95 10.02
CA GLY A 242 -5.96 17.89 10.99
C GLY A 242 -7.35 17.26 10.83
N LEU A 243 -8.02 17.48 9.70
CA LEU A 243 -9.36 16.96 9.43
C LEU A 243 -9.31 15.66 8.62
N ILE A 244 -10.37 14.85 8.75
CA ILE A 244 -10.62 13.70 7.90
C ILE A 244 -11.94 13.88 7.16
N THR A 245 -11.99 13.48 5.88
CA THR A 245 -13.18 13.60 5.02
C THR A 245 -13.39 12.31 4.24
N ARG A 246 -14.62 12.05 3.82
CA ARG A 246 -14.95 10.98 2.88
C ARG A 246 -14.57 11.42 1.47
N VAL A 247 -14.03 10.49 0.69
CA VAL A 247 -13.68 10.67 -0.73
C VAL A 247 -14.54 9.78 -1.62
N ALA A 248 -14.80 8.56 -1.19
CA ALA A 248 -15.64 7.62 -1.92
C ALA A 248 -16.23 6.57 -0.99
N GLY A 249 -17.34 5.99 -1.42
CA GLY A 249 -18.04 4.95 -0.70
C GLY A 249 -19.22 5.47 0.10
N THR A 250 -20.31 4.69 0.15
CA THR A 250 -21.49 4.96 0.97
C THR A 250 -21.33 4.49 2.42
N GLY A 251 -20.31 3.65 2.69
CA GLY A 251 -20.18 2.89 3.93
C GLY A 251 -20.97 1.59 3.95
N LYS A 252 -21.76 1.31 2.90
CA LYS A 252 -22.46 0.03 2.72
C LYS A 252 -21.70 -0.84 1.74
N LYS A 253 -21.64 -2.14 2.04
CA LYS A 253 -21.12 -3.14 1.12
C LYS A 253 -22.02 -3.25 -0.11
N GLY A 254 -21.45 -3.08 -1.30
CA GLY A 254 -22.20 -3.21 -2.56
C GLY A 254 -21.37 -2.84 -3.78
N ALA A 255 -22.04 -2.73 -4.93
CA ALA A 255 -21.41 -2.48 -6.21
C ALA A 255 -22.12 -1.40 -7.06
N ALA A 256 -23.16 -0.78 -6.53
CA ALA A 256 -23.97 0.23 -7.24
C ALA A 256 -23.30 1.61 -7.28
N GLY A 257 -23.85 2.52 -8.09
CA GLY A 257 -23.45 3.95 -8.11
C GLY A 257 -22.24 4.30 -8.97
N VAL A 258 -21.73 3.37 -9.79
CA VAL A 258 -20.65 3.67 -10.75
C VAL A 258 -21.15 4.65 -11.81
N GLY A 259 -20.35 5.68 -12.12
CA GLY A 259 -20.70 6.75 -13.02
C GLY A 259 -21.40 7.94 -12.36
N GLY A 260 -21.74 7.82 -11.07
CA GLY A 260 -22.27 8.91 -10.25
C GLY A 260 -21.23 9.52 -9.31
N PRO A 261 -21.68 10.36 -8.35
CA PRO A 261 -20.80 10.96 -7.34
C PRO A 261 -20.06 9.90 -6.51
N PRO A 262 -18.75 10.06 -6.27
CA PRO A 262 -17.93 9.05 -5.60
C PRO A 262 -18.45 8.64 -4.21
N GLU A 263 -18.97 9.58 -3.43
CA GLU A 263 -19.50 9.32 -2.08
C GLU A 263 -20.82 8.52 -2.11
N GLN A 264 -21.47 8.45 -3.27
CA GLN A 264 -22.70 7.64 -3.49
C GLN A 264 -22.40 6.28 -4.14
N CYS A 265 -21.15 6.02 -4.50
CA CYS A 265 -20.73 4.73 -5.04
C CYS A 265 -20.57 3.71 -3.90
N GLU A 266 -21.19 2.55 -4.02
CA GLU A 266 -20.94 1.44 -3.10
C GLU A 266 -19.60 0.78 -3.42
N LEU A 267 -18.85 0.44 -2.38
CA LEU A 267 -17.59 -0.28 -2.44
C LEU A 267 -17.70 -1.61 -1.68
N ASN A 268 -16.79 -2.53 -1.94
CA ASN A 268 -16.71 -3.77 -1.21
C ASN A 268 -15.26 -4.07 -0.83
N ARG A 269 -14.88 -3.70 0.40
CA ARG A 269 -13.54 -3.85 0.96
C ARG A 269 -12.45 -3.35 0.00
N PRO A 270 -12.35 -2.05 -0.25
CA PRO A 270 -11.27 -1.50 -1.08
C PRO A 270 -9.91 -1.78 -0.43
N HIS A 271 -9.01 -2.42 -1.15
CA HIS A 271 -7.67 -2.76 -0.66
C HIS A 271 -6.57 -1.86 -1.21
N GLY A 272 -6.88 -0.99 -2.17
CA GLY A 272 -5.90 -0.08 -2.75
C GLY A 272 -6.49 1.29 -3.05
N VAL A 273 -5.70 2.33 -2.85
CA VAL A 273 -5.97 3.69 -3.29
C VAL A 273 -4.66 4.32 -3.74
N THR A 274 -4.65 4.90 -4.92
CA THR A 274 -3.46 5.57 -5.46
C THR A 274 -3.83 6.77 -6.28
N VAL A 275 -2.95 7.76 -6.33
CA VAL A 275 -3.10 8.98 -7.12
C VAL A 275 -2.14 8.93 -8.30
N HIS A 276 -2.67 9.07 -9.49
CA HIS A 276 -1.87 9.25 -10.69
C HIS A 276 -1.33 10.68 -10.80
N ARG A 277 -0.31 10.89 -11.62
CA ARG A 277 0.35 12.21 -11.79
C ARG A 277 -0.59 13.30 -12.29
N ASP A 278 -1.64 12.96 -13.04
CA ASP A 278 -2.68 13.89 -13.51
C ASP A 278 -3.73 14.25 -12.46
N GLY A 279 -3.70 13.64 -11.29
CA GLY A 279 -4.65 13.80 -10.19
C GLY A 279 -5.78 12.80 -10.20
N THR A 280 -5.86 11.91 -11.20
CA THR A 280 -6.82 10.81 -11.20
C THR A 280 -6.56 9.90 -10.02
N LEU A 281 -7.58 9.62 -9.23
CA LEU A 281 -7.55 8.69 -8.12
C LEU A 281 -8.04 7.32 -8.59
N TYR A 282 -7.27 6.29 -8.32
CA TYR A 282 -7.65 4.90 -8.58
C TYR A 282 -7.95 4.17 -7.27
N ILE A 283 -9.03 3.41 -7.25
CA ILE A 283 -9.48 2.61 -6.12
C ILE A 283 -9.56 1.15 -6.55
N THR A 284 -8.81 0.28 -5.89
CA THR A 284 -8.97 -1.18 -6.06
C THR A 284 -10.12 -1.66 -5.18
N ASP A 285 -11.28 -1.82 -5.78
CA ASP A 285 -12.51 -2.30 -5.14
C ASP A 285 -12.52 -3.83 -5.15
N SER A 286 -11.67 -4.41 -4.27
CA SER A 286 -11.12 -5.77 -4.38
C SER A 286 -12.17 -6.87 -4.37
N TYR A 287 -13.19 -6.78 -3.50
CA TYR A 287 -14.24 -7.80 -3.39
C TYR A 287 -15.36 -7.62 -4.42
N ASN A 288 -15.29 -6.57 -5.23
CA ASN A 288 -16.08 -6.39 -6.45
C ASN A 288 -15.27 -6.71 -7.73
N HIS A 289 -14.01 -7.16 -7.59
CA HIS A 289 -13.10 -7.54 -8.68
C HIS A 289 -12.97 -6.45 -9.75
N ARG A 290 -12.84 -5.18 -9.34
CA ARG A 290 -12.77 -4.04 -10.24
C ARG A 290 -11.81 -2.96 -9.74
N VAL A 291 -11.34 -2.13 -10.67
CA VAL A 291 -10.64 -0.88 -10.38
C VAL A 291 -11.53 0.27 -10.83
N LEU A 292 -11.79 1.19 -9.92
CA LEU A 292 -12.53 2.41 -10.18
C LEU A 292 -11.57 3.59 -10.33
N ARG A 293 -11.99 4.62 -11.05
CA ARG A 293 -11.27 5.89 -11.13
C ARG A 293 -12.19 7.06 -10.81
N ILE A 294 -11.63 8.06 -10.12
CA ILE A 294 -12.23 9.37 -9.93
C ILE A 294 -11.36 10.34 -10.73
N VAL A 295 -11.94 10.99 -11.70
CA VAL A 295 -11.27 12.05 -12.49
C VAL A 295 -11.46 13.39 -11.78
N PRO A 296 -10.42 14.25 -11.78
CA PRO A 296 -10.53 15.62 -11.26
C PRO A 296 -11.64 16.44 -11.91
#